data_20e356a291b760977fc688877a173015
#
_entry.id   20e356a291b760977fc688877a173015
#
_cell.length_a   1.000
_cell.length_b   1.000
_cell.length_c   1.000
_cell.angle_alpha   90.00
_cell.angle_beta   90.00
_cell.angle_gamma   90.00
#
_symmetry.space_group_name_H-M   'P 1'
#
loop_
_entity.id
_entity.type
_entity.pdbx_description
1 polymer ?
#
loop_
_entity_poly.entity_id
_entity_poly.type
_entity_poly.pdbx_seq_one_letter_code
_entity_poly.pdbx_strand_id
1 'polypeptide(L)'
;VLNGRTVMLNPGSIFSYGPDLPHVIRTNKKKRMRKYYIDFVGSSAFHALSKAHLKPGSHLTVSSPDEVRNIFELMQQSGIRSSSHSQSLCSQLLGVLLTKITEGAFPPESIDLTAHKTFEAFKAFLCDQRQRLTSIELAADEFGISPAYLCRLFKRFGEQSPYRYLLRQRMSLAADYLTHECLQVQQTARRLGYTDPYQFSKAFKRVAGISPQHFQKRTANRRSDGSSRN
;
A
#
# COMPACT_ATOMS: atom_id res chain seq x y z
N VAL A 1 -7.05 26.89 -2.78
CA VAL A 1 -8.38 27.18 -3.34
C VAL A 1 -8.46 26.46 -4.66
N LEU A 2 -9.49 25.71 -4.90
CA LEU A 2 -9.76 24.99 -6.14
C LEU A 2 -11.18 25.37 -6.58
N ASN A 3 -11.31 25.94 -7.77
CA ASN A 3 -12.59 26.41 -8.30
C ASN A 3 -13.42 27.26 -7.29
N GLY A 4 -12.77 28.26 -6.69
CA GLY A 4 -13.39 29.14 -5.68
C GLY A 4 -13.60 28.52 -4.29
N ARG A 5 -13.44 27.20 -4.10
CA ARG A 5 -13.59 26.53 -2.82
C ARG A 5 -12.26 26.38 -2.10
N THR A 6 -12.21 26.70 -0.83
CA THR A 6 -11.03 26.43 0.01
C THR A 6 -11.05 24.98 0.47
N VAL A 7 -10.00 24.23 0.15
CA VAL A 7 -9.84 22.84 0.54
C VAL A 7 -8.57 22.71 1.36
N MET A 8 -8.68 22.03 2.52
CA MET A 8 -7.52 21.68 3.34
C MET A 8 -6.86 20.43 2.79
N LEU A 9 -5.55 20.54 2.47
CA LEU A 9 -4.78 19.42 1.97
C LEU A 9 -4.09 18.71 3.12
N ASN A 10 -4.33 17.41 3.20
CA ASN A 10 -3.72 16.49 4.17
C ASN A 10 -2.90 15.43 3.44
N PRO A 11 -2.03 14.66 4.10
CA PRO A 11 -1.41 13.50 3.49
C PRO A 11 -2.46 12.60 2.82
N GLY A 12 -2.21 12.21 1.57
CA GLY A 12 -3.17 11.45 0.78
C GLY A 12 -4.22 12.26 0.03
N SER A 13 -4.26 13.59 0.19
CA SER A 13 -5.13 14.45 -0.63
C SER A 13 -4.67 14.45 -2.09
N ILE A 14 -5.61 14.16 -2.98
CA ILE A 14 -5.44 14.23 -4.43
C ILE A 14 -6.44 15.22 -5.00
N PHE A 15 -5.98 16.04 -5.91
CA PHE A 15 -6.84 16.97 -6.62
C PHE A 15 -6.40 17.07 -8.07
N SER A 16 -7.34 17.32 -8.95
CA SER A 16 -7.11 17.53 -10.37
C SER A 16 -7.48 18.95 -10.76
N TYR A 17 -6.72 19.49 -11.67
CA TYR A 17 -7.02 20.75 -12.34
C TYR A 17 -6.76 20.60 -13.83
N GLY A 18 -7.31 21.45 -14.62
CA GLY A 18 -7.16 21.45 -16.08
C GLY A 18 -7.11 22.87 -16.63
N PRO A 19 -7.10 23.02 -17.95
CA PRO A 19 -7.22 24.32 -18.58
C PRO A 19 -8.41 25.09 -18.01
N ASP A 20 -8.28 26.40 -17.87
CA ASP A 20 -9.32 27.32 -17.43
C ASP A 20 -9.87 27.11 -16.01
N LEU A 21 -9.22 26.26 -15.19
CA LEU A 21 -9.61 26.06 -13.81
C LEU A 21 -8.68 26.82 -12.86
N PRO A 22 -9.11 27.95 -12.29
CA PRO A 22 -8.28 28.73 -11.38
C PRO A 22 -8.04 27.93 -10.08
N HIS A 23 -6.77 27.82 -9.70
CA HIS A 23 -6.39 27.20 -8.46
C HIS A 23 -5.24 27.95 -7.79
N VAL A 24 -5.23 27.93 -6.46
CA VAL A 24 -4.16 28.52 -5.64
C VAL A 24 -3.79 27.55 -4.53
N ILE A 25 -2.53 27.17 -4.49
CA ILE A 25 -1.99 26.29 -3.44
C ILE A 25 -1.16 27.14 -2.48
N ARG A 26 -1.49 27.08 -1.20
CA ARG A 26 -0.76 27.75 -0.13
C ARG A 26 -0.24 26.71 0.84
N THR A 27 1.01 26.86 1.30
CA THR A 27 1.60 25.99 2.29
C THR A 27 1.93 26.76 3.58
N ASN A 28 1.87 26.10 4.70
CA ASN A 28 2.28 26.66 5.97
C ASN A 28 3.81 26.81 5.99
N LYS A 29 4.31 27.99 6.34
CA LYS A 29 5.76 28.29 6.38
C LYS A 29 6.50 27.39 7.39
N LYS A 30 5.83 27.01 8.50
CA LYS A 30 6.43 26.18 9.57
C LYS A 30 6.31 24.68 9.27
N LYS A 31 5.35 24.26 8.47
CA LYS A 31 5.09 22.86 8.12
C LYS A 31 4.95 22.73 6.61
N ARG A 32 6.09 22.56 5.95
CA ARG A 32 6.15 22.49 4.49
C ARG A 32 5.47 21.22 3.99
N MET A 33 4.71 21.34 2.90
CA MET A 33 4.06 20.25 2.21
C MET A 33 4.99 19.71 1.12
N ARG A 34 5.09 18.37 1.02
CA ARG A 34 5.65 17.71 -0.17
C ARG A 34 4.48 17.43 -1.13
N LYS A 35 4.63 17.82 -2.37
CA LYS A 35 3.63 17.63 -3.43
C LYS A 35 4.28 16.87 -4.59
N TYR A 36 3.59 15.85 -5.06
CA TYR A 36 3.84 15.21 -6.34
C TYR A 36 2.80 15.70 -7.35
N TYR A 37 3.17 15.86 -8.59
CA TYR A 37 2.24 16.23 -9.64
C TYR A 37 2.67 15.60 -10.96
N ILE A 38 1.73 15.43 -11.85
CA ILE A 38 1.93 14.93 -13.20
C ILE A 38 1.02 15.71 -14.13
N ASP A 39 1.58 16.16 -15.22
CA ASP A 39 0.85 16.75 -16.35
C ASP A 39 0.81 15.74 -17.48
N PHE A 40 -0.36 15.48 -18.00
CA PHE A 40 -0.55 14.61 -19.15
C PHE A 40 -1.62 15.16 -20.07
N VAL A 41 -1.46 14.92 -21.37
CA VAL A 41 -2.32 15.41 -22.44
C VAL A 41 -2.71 14.26 -23.38
N GLY A 42 -3.69 14.50 -24.20
CA GLY A 42 -4.13 13.56 -25.21
C GLY A 42 -5.64 13.37 -25.21
N SER A 43 -6.17 12.80 -26.26
CA SER A 43 -7.62 12.59 -26.44
C SER A 43 -8.26 11.74 -25.36
N SER A 44 -7.49 10.80 -24.79
CA SER A 44 -7.96 9.88 -23.75
C SER A 44 -7.79 10.43 -22.31
N ALA A 45 -7.11 11.58 -22.13
CA ALA A 45 -6.79 12.11 -20.81
C ALA A 45 -8.05 12.41 -19.98
N PHE A 46 -9.02 13.09 -20.57
CA PHE A 46 -10.28 13.40 -19.91
C PHE A 46 -11.07 12.13 -19.53
N HIS A 47 -11.10 11.14 -20.41
CA HIS A 47 -11.76 9.86 -20.12
C HIS A 47 -11.10 9.12 -18.98
N ALA A 48 -9.77 9.06 -18.96
CA ALA A 48 -8.99 8.42 -17.89
C ALA A 48 -9.23 9.08 -16.54
N LEU A 49 -9.21 10.42 -16.47
CA LEU A 49 -9.52 11.18 -15.27
C LEU A 49 -10.98 10.99 -14.82
N SER A 50 -11.92 10.99 -15.75
CA SER A 50 -13.33 10.78 -15.46
C SER A 50 -13.58 9.40 -14.86
N LYS A 51 -12.94 8.35 -15.40
CA LYS A 51 -13.00 6.98 -14.87
C LYS A 51 -12.40 6.88 -13.47
N ALA A 52 -11.38 7.66 -13.18
CA ALA A 52 -10.75 7.74 -11.86
C ALA A 52 -11.46 8.69 -10.88
N HIS A 53 -12.66 9.19 -11.21
CA HIS A 53 -13.38 10.22 -10.44
C HIS A 53 -12.58 11.51 -10.18
N LEU A 54 -11.61 11.81 -11.05
CA LEU A 54 -10.69 12.95 -10.99
C LEU A 54 -10.97 13.97 -12.10
N LYS A 55 -12.23 14.25 -12.41
CA LYS A 55 -12.54 15.34 -13.34
C LYS A 55 -11.88 16.65 -12.87
N PRO A 56 -11.49 17.56 -13.77
CA PRO A 56 -10.94 18.85 -13.38
C PRO A 56 -11.80 19.54 -12.30
N GLY A 57 -11.16 19.97 -11.22
CA GLY A 57 -11.84 20.53 -10.04
C GLY A 57 -12.21 19.51 -8.97
N SER A 58 -11.95 18.23 -9.18
CA SER A 58 -12.17 17.20 -8.16
C SER A 58 -11.11 17.23 -7.07
N HIS A 59 -11.54 16.92 -5.85
CA HIS A 59 -10.68 16.65 -4.71
C HIS A 59 -11.16 15.37 -4.02
N LEU A 60 -10.23 14.51 -3.69
CA LEU A 60 -10.47 13.27 -2.94
C LEU A 60 -9.28 12.96 -2.04
N THR A 61 -9.42 11.99 -1.19
CA THR A 61 -8.31 11.46 -0.37
C THR A 61 -8.19 9.96 -0.61
N VAL A 62 -6.96 9.44 -0.62
CA VAL A 62 -6.70 8.01 -0.80
C VAL A 62 -6.37 7.34 0.52
N SER A 63 -6.75 6.07 0.65
CA SER A 63 -6.50 5.24 1.84
C SER A 63 -5.02 4.89 2.01
N SER A 64 -4.28 4.71 0.92
CA SER A 64 -2.88 4.29 0.92
C SER A 64 -1.98 5.32 0.22
N PRO A 65 -1.67 6.46 0.87
CA PRO A 65 -0.86 7.52 0.27
C PRO A 65 0.53 7.05 -0.15
N ASP A 66 1.10 6.10 0.58
CA ASP A 66 2.44 5.58 0.31
C ASP A 66 2.50 4.76 -0.98
N GLU A 67 1.47 3.97 -1.29
CA GLU A 67 1.40 3.25 -2.57
C GLU A 67 1.36 4.23 -3.75
N VAL A 68 0.52 5.25 -3.64
CA VAL A 68 0.41 6.30 -4.65
C VAL A 68 1.74 7.04 -4.82
N ARG A 69 2.40 7.40 -3.72
CA ARG A 69 3.72 8.03 -3.74
C ARG A 69 4.76 7.17 -4.45
N ASN A 70 4.83 5.88 -4.14
CA ASN A 70 5.79 4.96 -4.74
C ASN A 70 5.64 4.87 -6.26
N ILE A 71 4.40 4.94 -6.77
CA ILE A 71 4.15 4.97 -8.22
C ILE A 71 4.68 6.28 -8.82
N PHE A 72 4.44 7.44 -8.18
CA PHE A 72 5.01 8.71 -8.62
C PHE A 72 6.54 8.68 -8.68
N GLU A 73 7.18 8.15 -7.63
CA GLU A 73 8.64 8.04 -7.55
C GLU A 73 9.19 7.12 -8.66
N LEU A 74 8.50 6.00 -8.94
CA LEU A 74 8.86 5.09 -10.03
C LEU A 74 8.72 5.77 -11.41
N MET A 75 7.65 6.54 -11.62
CA MET A 75 7.46 7.32 -12.84
C MET A 75 8.58 8.36 -13.02
N GLN A 76 8.93 9.07 -11.95
CA GLN A 76 10.00 10.07 -11.97
C GLN A 76 11.36 9.42 -12.32
N GLN A 77 11.70 8.30 -11.67
CA GLN A 77 12.94 7.56 -11.96
C GLN A 77 12.99 7.06 -13.42
N SER A 78 11.85 6.58 -13.92
CA SER A 78 11.74 6.08 -15.31
C SER A 78 11.88 7.22 -16.32
N GLY A 79 11.30 8.38 -16.04
CA GLY A 79 11.41 9.57 -16.88
C GLY A 79 12.84 10.12 -16.92
N ILE A 80 13.53 10.19 -15.77
CA ILE A 80 14.92 10.68 -15.69
C ILE A 80 15.87 9.78 -16.48
N ARG A 81 15.66 8.47 -16.50
CA ARG A 81 16.51 7.53 -17.27
C ARG A 81 16.44 7.73 -18.77
N SER A 82 15.38 8.33 -19.29
CA SER A 82 15.19 8.67 -20.72
C SER A 82 15.52 7.53 -21.69
N SER A 83 15.21 6.29 -21.33
CA SER A 83 15.41 5.12 -22.20
C SER A 83 14.33 5.09 -23.30
N SER A 84 14.53 4.29 -24.35
CA SER A 84 13.53 4.08 -25.42
C SER A 84 12.18 3.54 -24.89
N HIS A 85 12.19 2.93 -23.70
CA HIS A 85 10.99 2.41 -23.07
C HIS A 85 10.34 3.36 -22.04
N SER A 86 11.00 4.47 -21.69
CA SER A 86 10.55 5.38 -20.62
C SER A 86 9.15 5.93 -20.85
N GLN A 87 8.84 6.33 -22.08
CA GLN A 87 7.51 6.87 -22.43
C GLN A 87 6.41 5.81 -22.26
N SER A 88 6.63 4.61 -22.77
CA SER A 88 5.68 3.50 -22.64
C SER A 88 5.49 3.10 -21.18
N LEU A 89 6.58 3.01 -20.42
CA LEU A 89 6.54 2.68 -19.01
C LEU A 89 5.80 3.74 -18.19
N CYS A 90 6.07 5.02 -18.40
CA CYS A 90 5.36 6.11 -17.72
C CYS A 90 3.86 6.10 -18.04
N SER A 91 3.48 5.81 -19.30
CA SER A 91 2.08 5.69 -19.70
C SER A 91 1.37 4.52 -18.99
N GLN A 92 2.02 3.38 -18.87
CA GLN A 92 1.49 2.23 -18.12
C GLN A 92 1.36 2.53 -16.63
N LEU A 93 2.39 3.16 -16.04
CA LEU A 93 2.39 3.57 -14.64
C LEU A 93 1.30 4.63 -14.35
N LEU A 94 0.98 5.49 -15.30
CA LEU A 94 -0.16 6.40 -15.17
C LEU A 94 -1.47 5.63 -15.05
N GLY A 95 -1.67 4.59 -15.85
CA GLY A 95 -2.84 3.70 -15.73
C GLY A 95 -2.92 3.03 -14.35
N VAL A 96 -1.79 2.52 -13.85
CA VAL A 96 -1.71 1.92 -12.50
C VAL A 96 -2.01 2.97 -11.43
N LEU A 97 -1.45 4.18 -11.54
CA LEU A 97 -1.69 5.30 -10.62
C LEU A 97 -3.18 5.64 -10.53
N LEU A 98 -3.83 5.83 -11.66
CA LEU A 98 -5.26 6.15 -11.71
C LEU A 98 -6.13 5.03 -11.13
N THR A 99 -5.78 3.77 -11.39
CA THR A 99 -6.46 2.61 -10.80
C THR A 99 -6.31 2.60 -9.28
N LYS A 100 -5.09 2.81 -8.77
CA LYS A 100 -4.84 2.88 -7.32
C LYS A 100 -5.56 4.03 -6.64
N ILE A 101 -5.64 5.17 -7.29
CA ILE A 101 -6.43 6.30 -6.81
C ILE A 101 -7.91 5.92 -6.75
N THR A 102 -8.45 5.27 -7.77
CA THR A 102 -9.86 4.85 -7.82
C THR A 102 -10.20 3.83 -6.74
N GLU A 103 -9.33 2.82 -6.54
CA GLU A 103 -9.50 1.80 -5.50
C GLU A 103 -9.48 2.39 -4.09
N GLY A 104 -8.61 3.37 -3.85
CA GLY A 104 -8.40 3.97 -2.54
C GLY A 104 -9.19 5.26 -2.29
N ALA A 105 -9.98 5.72 -3.25
CA ALA A 105 -10.64 7.03 -3.19
C ALA A 105 -11.76 7.10 -2.14
N PHE A 106 -11.72 8.16 -1.35
CA PHE A 106 -12.79 8.55 -0.44
C PHE A 106 -13.20 9.99 -0.66
N PRO A 107 -14.51 10.33 -0.57
CA PRO A 107 -14.94 11.71 -0.55
C PRO A 107 -14.28 12.47 0.61
N PRO A 108 -13.83 13.71 0.41
CA PRO A 108 -13.12 14.50 1.45
C PRO A 108 -13.93 14.68 2.74
N GLU A 109 -15.25 14.73 2.60
CA GLU A 109 -16.21 14.96 3.70
C GLU A 109 -16.45 13.71 4.56
N SER A 110 -16.03 12.52 4.10
CA SER A 110 -16.28 11.25 4.77
C SER A 110 -15.12 10.79 5.67
N ILE A 111 -13.99 11.50 5.69
CA ILE A 111 -12.81 11.05 6.43
C ILE A 111 -12.78 11.73 7.81
N ASP A 112 -13.07 10.94 8.80
CA ASP A 112 -12.51 11.13 10.13
C ASP A 112 -10.99 10.91 10.05
N LEU A 113 -10.26 12.01 9.90
CA LEU A 113 -8.79 12.02 9.81
C LEU A 113 -8.13 11.33 11.00
N THR A 114 -8.77 11.35 12.15
CA THR A 114 -8.30 10.68 13.36
C THR A 114 -8.41 9.16 13.18
N ALA A 115 -9.54 8.68 12.70
CA ALA A 115 -9.74 7.25 12.42
C ALA A 115 -8.76 6.72 11.36
N HIS A 116 -8.51 7.49 10.29
CA HIS A 116 -7.54 7.10 9.26
C HIS A 116 -6.11 7.08 9.81
N LYS A 117 -5.70 8.08 10.58
CA LYS A 117 -4.39 8.10 11.25
C LYS A 117 -4.22 6.92 12.20
N THR A 118 -5.25 6.60 12.98
CA THR A 118 -5.25 5.43 13.86
C THR A 118 -5.10 4.14 13.08
N PHE A 119 -5.79 4.01 11.94
CA PHE A 119 -5.68 2.85 11.04
C PHE A 119 -4.27 2.68 10.49
N GLU A 120 -3.65 3.74 9.94
CA GLU A 120 -2.29 3.67 9.42
C GLU A 120 -1.24 3.42 10.51
N ALA A 121 -1.39 4.06 11.67
CA ALA A 121 -0.52 3.81 12.81
C ALA A 121 -0.61 2.36 13.31
N PHE A 122 -1.81 1.77 13.32
CA PHE A 122 -1.99 0.37 13.66
C PHE A 122 -1.37 -0.59 12.63
N LYS A 123 -1.47 -0.29 11.34
CA LYS A 123 -0.80 -1.08 10.29
C LYS A 123 0.72 -1.06 10.46
N ALA A 124 1.28 0.11 10.71
CA ALA A 124 2.71 0.26 10.97
C ALA A 124 3.14 -0.52 12.23
N PHE A 125 2.38 -0.42 13.31
CA PHE A 125 2.59 -1.20 14.54
C PHE A 125 2.55 -2.71 14.28
N LEU A 126 1.56 -3.22 13.55
CA LEU A 126 1.49 -4.63 13.18
C LEU A 126 2.68 -5.10 12.33
N CYS A 127 3.14 -4.25 11.42
CA CYS A 127 4.29 -4.56 10.59
C CYS A 127 5.57 -4.69 11.42
N ASP A 128 5.76 -3.78 12.38
CA ASP A 128 6.91 -3.77 13.29
C ASP A 128 6.88 -4.96 14.26
N GLN A 129 5.71 -5.25 14.84
CA GLN A 129 5.54 -6.28 15.88
C GLN A 129 5.09 -7.66 15.32
N ARG A 130 5.13 -7.87 14.00
CA ARG A 130 4.55 -9.05 13.31
C ARG A 130 5.10 -10.41 13.77
N GLN A 131 6.28 -10.44 14.36
CA GLN A 131 6.87 -11.67 14.91
C GLN A 131 6.20 -12.09 16.22
N ARG A 132 5.94 -11.11 17.08
CA ARG A 132 5.45 -11.32 18.45
C ARG A 132 3.94 -11.42 18.54
N LEU A 133 3.23 -10.61 17.75
CA LEU A 133 1.78 -10.57 17.77
C LEU A 133 1.18 -11.79 17.09
N THR A 134 0.53 -12.64 17.87
CA THR A 134 -0.07 -13.91 17.40
C THR A 134 -1.57 -13.81 17.14
N SER A 135 -2.25 -12.84 17.77
CA SER A 135 -3.69 -12.62 17.60
C SER A 135 -4.01 -11.12 17.43
N ILE A 136 -5.20 -10.85 16.92
CA ILE A 136 -5.71 -9.47 16.75
C ILE A 136 -6.13 -8.87 18.07
N GLU A 137 -6.62 -9.69 18.99
CA GLU A 137 -7.00 -9.27 20.34
C GLU A 137 -5.77 -8.74 21.08
N LEU A 138 -4.68 -9.50 21.07
CA LEU A 138 -3.41 -9.08 21.67
C LEU A 138 -2.88 -7.79 20.99
N ALA A 139 -2.95 -7.71 19.67
CA ALA A 139 -2.48 -6.56 18.93
C ALA A 139 -3.32 -5.30 19.24
N ALA A 140 -4.64 -5.45 19.37
CA ALA A 140 -5.53 -4.36 19.69
C ALA A 140 -5.33 -3.86 21.12
N ASP A 141 -5.16 -4.78 22.07
CA ASP A 141 -4.91 -4.48 23.48
C ASP A 141 -3.60 -3.70 23.64
N GLU A 142 -2.51 -4.18 23.06
CA GLU A 142 -1.21 -3.50 23.12
C GLU A 142 -1.19 -2.15 22.41
N PHE A 143 -1.98 -1.98 21.36
CA PHE A 143 -2.12 -0.70 20.67
C PHE A 143 -3.07 0.26 21.41
N GLY A 144 -3.84 -0.22 22.38
CA GLY A 144 -4.77 0.57 23.18
C GLY A 144 -6.11 0.88 22.49
N ILE A 145 -6.59 -0.02 21.61
CA ILE A 145 -7.90 0.11 20.97
C ILE A 145 -8.71 -1.18 21.08
N SER A 146 -10.04 -1.05 21.03
CA SER A 146 -10.90 -2.24 21.08
C SER A 146 -10.85 -3.01 19.74
N PRO A 147 -10.91 -4.38 19.76
CA PRO A 147 -11.01 -5.20 18.56
C PRO A 147 -12.19 -4.81 17.66
N ALA A 148 -13.32 -4.43 18.26
CA ALA A 148 -14.50 -3.98 17.51
C ALA A 148 -14.24 -2.67 16.74
N TYR A 149 -13.54 -1.72 17.36
CA TYR A 149 -13.15 -0.47 16.68
C TYR A 149 -12.15 -0.77 15.54
N LEU A 150 -11.20 -1.64 15.77
CA LEU A 150 -10.25 -2.09 14.75
C LEU A 150 -10.97 -2.72 13.54
N CYS A 151 -11.95 -3.60 13.77
CA CYS A 151 -12.74 -4.18 12.69
C CYS A 151 -13.49 -3.11 11.89
N ARG A 152 -14.04 -2.06 12.55
CA ARG A 152 -14.67 -0.93 11.86
C ARG A 152 -13.69 -0.15 11.00
N LEU A 153 -12.45 0.10 11.49
CA LEU A 153 -11.40 0.77 10.74
C LEU A 153 -11.06 -0.01 9.46
N PHE A 154 -10.82 -1.31 9.57
CA PHE A 154 -10.51 -2.17 8.42
C PHE A 154 -11.67 -2.26 7.41
N LYS A 155 -12.93 -2.30 7.89
CA LYS A 155 -14.10 -2.26 7.02
C LYS A 155 -14.25 -0.91 6.32
N ARG A 156 -13.98 0.19 7.03
CA ARG A 156 -14.14 1.56 6.52
C ARG A 156 -13.12 1.94 5.46
N PHE A 157 -11.87 1.50 5.62
CA PHE A 157 -10.77 1.89 4.75
C PHE A 157 -10.47 0.87 3.64
N GLY A 158 -11.41 -0.02 3.35
CA GLY A 158 -11.38 -0.91 2.19
C GLY A 158 -10.39 -2.07 2.27
N GLU A 159 -9.81 -2.29 3.43
CA GLU A 159 -8.86 -3.36 3.64
C GLU A 159 -9.57 -4.69 3.95
N GLN A 160 -8.84 -5.75 3.77
CA GLN A 160 -9.25 -7.06 4.27
C GLN A 160 -9.41 -7.04 5.81
N SER A 161 -10.01 -8.09 6.39
CA SER A 161 -10.16 -8.15 7.86
C SER A 161 -8.80 -8.02 8.58
N PRO A 162 -8.77 -7.47 9.82
CA PRO A 162 -7.55 -7.34 10.63
C PRO A 162 -6.79 -8.67 10.75
N TYR A 163 -7.52 -9.77 10.95
CA TYR A 163 -6.94 -11.11 11.03
C TYR A 163 -6.21 -11.51 9.75
N ARG A 164 -6.81 -11.26 8.58
CA ARG A 164 -6.18 -11.57 7.29
C ARG A 164 -4.94 -10.71 7.07
N TYR A 165 -4.99 -9.45 7.48
CA TYR A 165 -3.86 -8.55 7.39
C TYR A 165 -2.70 -9.06 8.25
N LEU A 166 -2.94 -9.32 9.55
CA LEU A 166 -1.92 -9.88 10.46
C LEU A 166 -1.34 -11.20 9.92
N LEU A 167 -2.21 -12.11 9.47
CA LEU A 167 -1.77 -13.38 8.90
C LEU A 167 -0.84 -13.19 7.70
N ARG A 168 -1.16 -12.26 6.79
CA ARG A 168 -0.29 -11.95 5.66
C ARG A 168 1.07 -11.41 6.10
N GLN A 169 1.10 -10.48 7.06
CA GLN A 169 2.35 -9.94 7.60
C GLN A 169 3.23 -11.04 8.19
N ARG A 170 2.63 -11.96 8.95
CA ARG A 170 3.35 -13.09 9.54
C ARG A 170 3.83 -14.09 8.50
N MET A 171 3.06 -14.37 7.45
CA MET A 171 3.46 -15.26 6.36
C MET A 171 4.53 -14.62 5.45
N SER A 172 4.53 -13.29 5.31
CA SER A 172 5.64 -12.57 4.67
C SER A 172 6.95 -12.77 5.45
N LEU A 173 6.91 -12.59 6.77
CA LEU A 173 8.07 -12.86 7.62
C LEU A 173 8.50 -14.33 7.58
N ALA A 174 7.55 -15.27 7.49
CA ALA A 174 7.86 -16.68 7.27
C ALA A 174 8.62 -16.92 5.97
N ALA A 175 8.21 -16.25 4.90
CA ALA A 175 8.90 -16.34 3.61
C ALA A 175 10.33 -15.82 3.71
N ASP A 176 10.57 -14.71 4.43
CA ASP A 176 11.91 -14.18 4.68
C ASP A 176 12.78 -15.19 5.44
N TYR A 177 12.26 -15.83 6.50
CA TYR A 177 12.97 -16.87 7.25
C TYR A 177 13.32 -18.07 6.39
N LEU A 178 12.40 -18.52 5.54
CA LEU A 178 12.62 -19.68 4.66
C LEU A 178 13.62 -19.39 3.54
N THR A 179 13.72 -18.14 3.08
CA THR A 179 14.55 -17.77 1.93
C THR A 179 15.87 -17.13 2.32
N HIS A 180 15.85 -16.12 3.16
CA HIS A 180 17.04 -15.34 3.50
C HIS A 180 17.81 -15.95 4.66
N GLU A 181 17.13 -16.42 5.69
CA GLU A 181 17.76 -17.09 6.83
C GLU A 181 17.89 -18.60 6.63
N CYS A 182 17.34 -19.15 5.55
CA CYS A 182 17.37 -20.57 5.20
C CYS A 182 16.90 -21.52 6.33
N LEU A 183 16.00 -21.05 7.19
CA LEU A 183 15.48 -21.84 8.29
C LEU A 183 14.63 -23.01 7.80
N GLN A 184 14.71 -24.14 8.49
CA GLN A 184 13.80 -25.26 8.25
C GLN A 184 12.35 -24.89 8.57
N VAL A 185 11.40 -25.58 7.92
CA VAL A 185 9.95 -25.32 8.11
C VAL A 185 9.54 -25.40 9.59
N GLN A 186 10.06 -26.39 10.34
CA GLN A 186 9.79 -26.53 11.77
C GLN A 186 10.35 -25.37 12.60
N GLN A 187 11.56 -24.90 12.28
CA GLN A 187 12.19 -23.78 12.96
C GLN A 187 11.42 -22.49 12.71
N THR A 188 11.01 -22.27 11.45
CA THR A 188 10.19 -21.12 11.04
C THR A 188 8.84 -21.12 11.80
N ALA A 189 8.17 -22.27 11.87
CA ALA A 189 6.92 -22.41 12.60
C ALA A 189 7.08 -22.03 14.09
N ARG A 190 8.08 -22.59 14.76
CA ARG A 190 8.38 -22.30 16.18
C ARG A 190 8.71 -20.82 16.40
N ARG A 191 9.52 -20.22 15.52
CA ARG A 191 9.91 -18.82 15.62
C ARG A 191 8.73 -17.85 15.46
N LEU A 192 7.70 -18.27 14.74
CA LEU A 192 6.44 -17.55 14.60
C LEU A 192 5.40 -17.95 15.66
N GLY A 193 5.78 -18.74 16.68
CA GLY A 193 4.89 -19.10 17.79
C GLY A 193 3.83 -20.15 17.43
N TYR A 194 4.01 -20.91 16.35
CA TYR A 194 3.15 -22.06 16.07
C TYR A 194 3.64 -23.27 16.87
N THR A 195 2.75 -23.84 17.66
CA THR A 195 3.01 -25.08 18.42
C THR A 195 3.01 -26.30 17.50
N ASP A 196 2.19 -26.27 16.44
CA ASP A 196 2.08 -27.33 15.46
C ASP A 196 2.55 -26.87 14.08
N PRO A 197 3.64 -27.46 13.52
CA PRO A 197 4.14 -27.15 12.18
C PRO A 197 3.14 -27.42 11.05
N TYR A 198 2.17 -28.32 11.27
CA TYR A 198 1.13 -28.59 10.30
C TYR A 198 0.17 -27.40 10.18
N GLN A 199 -0.23 -26.81 11.30
CA GLN A 199 -1.04 -25.59 11.33
C GLN A 199 -0.34 -24.43 10.64
N PHE A 200 0.94 -24.26 10.89
CA PHE A 200 1.76 -23.28 10.17
C PHE A 200 1.75 -23.53 8.66
N SER A 201 2.00 -24.77 8.23
CA SER A 201 2.05 -25.13 6.80
C SER A 201 0.71 -24.89 6.10
N LYS A 202 -0.40 -25.16 6.77
CA LYS A 202 -1.75 -24.87 6.29
C LYS A 202 -2.00 -23.35 6.15
N ALA A 203 -1.58 -22.57 7.14
CA ALA A 203 -1.69 -21.12 7.14
C ALA A 203 -0.84 -20.50 6.01
N PHE A 204 0.41 -20.97 5.87
CA PHE A 204 1.32 -20.51 4.83
C PHE A 204 0.77 -20.82 3.43
N LYS A 205 0.33 -22.07 3.19
CA LYS A 205 -0.26 -22.46 1.90
C LYS A 205 -1.49 -21.63 1.56
N ARG A 206 -2.33 -21.29 2.54
CA ARG A 206 -3.52 -20.44 2.34
C ARG A 206 -3.16 -19.04 1.85
N VAL A 207 -2.01 -18.49 2.30
CA VAL A 207 -1.57 -17.14 1.92
C VAL A 207 -0.67 -17.15 0.68
N ALA A 208 0.29 -18.06 0.63
CA ALA A 208 1.30 -18.13 -0.44
C ALA A 208 0.90 -19.00 -1.64
N GLY A 209 -0.22 -19.74 -1.54
CA GLY A 209 -0.72 -20.66 -2.59
C GLY A 209 0.02 -22.00 -2.66
N ILE A 210 1.21 -22.11 -2.09
CA ILE A 210 2.05 -23.33 -2.09
C ILE A 210 2.56 -23.64 -0.68
N SER A 211 2.95 -24.90 -0.43
CA SER A 211 3.48 -25.29 0.88
C SER A 211 4.83 -24.63 1.18
N PRO A 212 5.20 -24.46 2.48
CA PRO A 212 6.51 -23.89 2.85
C PRO A 212 7.69 -24.63 2.24
N GLN A 213 7.65 -25.97 2.23
CA GLN A 213 8.70 -26.80 1.61
C GLN A 213 8.83 -26.54 0.11
N HIS A 214 7.70 -26.45 -0.59
CA HIS A 214 7.69 -26.17 -2.03
C HIS A 214 8.19 -24.75 -2.32
N PHE A 215 7.81 -23.79 -1.49
CA PHE A 215 8.29 -22.42 -1.56
C PHE A 215 9.81 -22.35 -1.40
N GLN A 216 10.36 -23.03 -0.39
CA GLN A 216 11.79 -23.09 -0.13
C GLN A 216 12.59 -23.75 -1.30
N LYS A 217 12.10 -24.86 -1.84
CA LYS A 217 12.73 -25.52 -3.00
C LYS A 217 12.75 -24.63 -4.24
N ARG A 218 11.64 -23.95 -4.55
CA ARG A 218 11.56 -23.02 -5.70
C ARG A 218 12.52 -21.85 -5.59
N THR A 219 12.69 -21.32 -4.39
CA THR A 219 13.61 -20.18 -4.17
C THR A 219 15.06 -20.60 -4.16
N ALA A 220 15.40 -21.80 -3.68
CA ALA A 220 16.74 -22.37 -3.75
C ALA A 220 17.18 -22.61 -5.21
N ASN A 221 16.33 -23.22 -6.04
CA ASN A 221 16.62 -23.46 -7.47
C ASN A 221 16.83 -22.15 -8.25
N ARG A 222 16.07 -21.09 -7.96
CA ARG A 222 16.27 -19.78 -8.61
C ARG A 222 17.59 -19.11 -8.27
N ARG A 223 18.16 -19.41 -7.11
CA ARG A 223 19.48 -18.87 -6.71
C ARG A 223 20.63 -19.61 -7.42
N SER A 224 20.51 -20.94 -7.60
CA SER A 224 21.50 -21.72 -8.33
C SER A 224 21.56 -21.35 -9.83
N ASP A 225 20.40 -21.12 -10.46
CA ASP A 225 20.34 -20.72 -11.88
C ASP A 225 20.84 -19.29 -12.13
N GLY A 226 20.71 -18.40 -11.15
CA GLY A 226 21.23 -17.02 -11.22
C GLY A 226 22.73 -16.91 -11.02
N SER A 227 23.36 -17.86 -10.32
CA SER A 227 24.80 -17.89 -10.05
C SER A 227 25.62 -18.49 -11.21
N SER A 228 24.98 -19.18 -12.16
CA SER A 228 25.66 -19.84 -13.31
C SER A 228 25.68 -18.98 -14.57
N ARG A 229 25.29 -17.71 -14.51
CA ARG A 229 25.25 -16.78 -15.65
C ARG A 229 26.12 -15.54 -15.48
N ASN A 230 27.14 -15.61 -14.62
CA ASN A 230 28.13 -14.55 -14.50
C ASN A 230 29.51 -15.03 -14.98
#